data_b62c6103c9d164b971fc179a3698e48d
#
_entry.id   b62c6103c9d164b971fc179a3698e48d
#
_cell.length_a   1.000
_cell.length_b   1.000
_cell.length_c   1.000
_cell.angle_alpha   90.00
_cell.angle_beta   90.00
_cell.angle_gamma   90.00
#
_symmetry.space_group_name_H-M   'P 1'
#
loop_
_entity.id
_entity.type
_entity.pdbx_description
1 polymer ?
#
loop_
_entity_poly.entity_id
_entity_poly.type
_entity_poly.pdbx_seq_one_letter_code
_entity_poly.pdbx_strand_id
1 'polypeptide(L)'
;PKEEGFIFTTVKENPITSVKNQNRAGTCWCYSGLAFIESELLRMGKGEYDFSEMYIVHQTYLDRADAAVRTHGDVSFSQGGSFYDVIYGMKKFGLVPEEVMRPGVMYGDTLSNHTELTAVSDAVVAAIAKGKLRKLQTDNNHNPLWKKAIAAIHDIYLGKCPEKFTYKGKEYTPHSFFESTGLNPNDYISLTSYTHHPFYEPFVLEIQDNWRWGQSYNLPIDEFMQVFDNAINNGYPIAWGSDVSEQGFTRDGVAVMPDTEKVQELSGSDMAHWLKMKPEEKKLNTKPQPQKWCTQEERQEAYDNWETTDDHGMLIYGIAKDQEGNDYYMVKNSWGKAGKYDGLWYASKAFVRYKTMNIVVNKNALPKEIAKKLGIK
;
A
#
# COMPACT_ATOMS: atom_id res chain seq x y z
N PRO A 1 -7.08 5.56 39.35
CA PRO A 1 -7.90 5.76 38.17
C PRO A 1 -7.23 5.01 37.00
N LYS A 2 -7.94 4.07 36.38
CA LYS A 2 -7.45 3.45 35.15
C LYS A 2 -7.28 4.58 34.14
N GLU A 3 -6.09 4.79 33.63
CA GLU A 3 -5.89 5.66 32.48
C GLU A 3 -6.75 5.07 31.35
N GLU A 4 -7.80 5.75 30.98
CA GLU A 4 -8.65 5.36 29.87
C GLU A 4 -7.86 5.66 28.59
N GLY A 5 -7.38 4.61 27.92
CA GLY A 5 -6.76 4.71 26.59
C GLY A 5 -7.78 5.11 25.53
N PHE A 6 -7.55 4.70 24.30
CA PHE A 6 -8.55 4.85 23.24
C PHE A 6 -9.68 3.84 23.42
N ILE A 7 -10.91 4.31 23.27
CA ILE A 7 -12.12 3.50 23.23
C ILE A 7 -12.84 3.81 21.93
N PHE A 8 -12.85 2.84 21.01
CA PHE A 8 -13.44 3.01 19.69
C PHE A 8 -14.83 2.39 19.61
N THR A 9 -15.73 3.10 18.95
CA THR A 9 -17.06 2.61 18.58
C THR A 9 -17.14 2.56 17.07
N THR A 10 -17.45 1.39 16.52
CA THR A 10 -17.61 1.19 15.08
C THR A 10 -18.85 1.90 14.56
N VAL A 11 -18.70 2.69 13.50
CA VAL A 11 -19.81 3.35 12.80
C VAL A 11 -20.20 2.56 11.57
N LYS A 12 -19.22 2.14 10.77
CA LYS A 12 -19.41 1.33 9.56
C LYS A 12 -18.24 0.38 9.40
N GLU A 13 -18.54 -0.89 9.15
CA GLU A 13 -17.51 -1.91 8.93
C GLU A 13 -17.87 -2.74 7.70
N ASN A 14 -16.97 -2.74 6.72
CA ASN A 14 -17.08 -3.56 5.53
C ASN A 14 -16.27 -4.86 5.73
N PRO A 15 -16.64 -5.96 5.05
CA PRO A 15 -15.96 -7.23 5.24
C PRO A 15 -14.53 -7.23 4.71
N ILE A 16 -13.65 -7.92 5.43
CA ILE A 16 -12.26 -8.14 5.06
C ILE A 16 -11.90 -9.62 5.17
N THR A 17 -10.83 -10.01 4.49
CA THR A 17 -10.19 -11.30 4.69
C THR A 17 -9.23 -11.25 5.89
N SER A 18 -8.67 -12.40 6.28
CA SER A 18 -7.78 -12.48 7.46
C SER A 18 -6.53 -11.62 7.30
N VAL A 19 -6.01 -11.14 8.43
CA VAL A 19 -4.75 -10.39 8.50
C VAL A 19 -3.59 -11.32 8.15
N LYS A 20 -2.73 -10.87 7.24
CA LYS A 20 -1.50 -11.55 6.85
C LYS A 20 -0.26 -10.89 7.43
N ASN A 21 0.89 -11.52 7.26
CA ASN A 21 2.16 -11.01 7.71
C ASN A 21 3.17 -10.99 6.54
N GLN A 22 3.52 -9.80 6.07
CA GLN A 22 4.56 -9.64 5.06
C GLN A 22 5.97 -9.95 5.58
N ASN A 23 6.13 -9.96 6.89
CA ASN A 23 7.39 -10.24 7.58
C ASN A 23 8.57 -9.40 7.03
N ARG A 24 9.69 -10.02 6.74
CA ARG A 24 10.92 -9.35 6.26
C ARG A 24 10.93 -9.18 4.75
N ALA A 25 9.93 -8.48 4.23
CA ALA A 25 9.81 -8.17 2.81
C ALA A 25 9.13 -6.81 2.64
N GLY A 26 9.63 -5.99 1.75
CA GLY A 26 9.05 -4.68 1.39
C GLY A 26 7.87 -4.81 0.41
N THR A 27 6.97 -5.72 0.68
CA THR A 27 5.87 -6.12 -0.21
C THR A 27 4.49 -5.68 0.28
N CYS A 28 4.44 -4.65 1.12
CA CYS A 28 3.20 -4.10 1.65
C CYS A 28 2.19 -3.71 0.56
N TRP A 29 2.69 -3.17 -0.56
CA TRP A 29 1.88 -2.80 -1.72
C TRP A 29 1.11 -4.00 -2.29
N CYS A 30 1.69 -5.19 -2.26
CA CYS A 30 1.06 -6.41 -2.76
C CYS A 30 0.09 -7.00 -1.74
N TYR A 31 0.48 -7.06 -0.46
CA TYR A 31 -0.40 -7.53 0.62
C TYR A 31 -1.65 -6.66 0.73
N SER A 32 -1.50 -5.35 0.73
CA SER A 32 -2.62 -4.41 0.80
C SER A 32 -3.42 -4.35 -0.49
N GLY A 33 -2.76 -4.39 -1.64
CA GLY A 33 -3.43 -4.40 -2.94
C GLY A 33 -4.28 -5.65 -3.15
N LEU A 34 -3.78 -6.83 -2.79
CA LEU A 34 -4.57 -8.07 -2.86
C LEU A 34 -5.64 -8.13 -1.77
N ALA A 35 -5.38 -7.62 -0.56
CA ALA A 35 -6.42 -7.46 0.46
C ALA A 35 -7.57 -6.59 -0.04
N PHE A 36 -7.27 -5.51 -0.76
CA PHE A 36 -8.26 -4.67 -1.41
C PHE A 36 -9.10 -5.44 -2.43
N ILE A 37 -8.49 -6.21 -3.31
CA ILE A 37 -9.17 -7.02 -4.32
C ILE A 37 -10.01 -8.13 -3.66
N GLU A 38 -9.51 -8.76 -2.60
CA GLU A 38 -10.25 -9.76 -1.83
C GLU A 38 -11.49 -9.14 -1.17
N SER A 39 -11.37 -7.93 -0.64
CA SER A 39 -12.51 -7.19 -0.08
C SER A 39 -13.53 -6.79 -1.16
N GLU A 40 -13.06 -6.43 -2.36
CA GLU A 40 -13.94 -6.16 -3.50
C GLU A 40 -14.74 -7.40 -3.90
N LEU A 41 -14.15 -8.58 -3.89
CA LEU A 41 -14.85 -9.83 -4.18
C LEU A 41 -15.88 -10.16 -3.11
N LEU A 42 -15.61 -9.91 -1.84
CA LEU A 42 -16.60 -10.02 -0.76
C LEU A 42 -17.78 -9.06 -1.00
N ARG A 43 -17.51 -7.80 -1.34
CA ARG A 43 -18.54 -6.81 -1.67
C ARG A 43 -19.40 -7.25 -2.86
N MET A 44 -18.79 -7.86 -3.87
CA MET A 44 -19.47 -8.35 -5.08
C MET A 44 -20.27 -9.64 -4.84
N GLY A 45 -20.21 -10.21 -3.62
CA GLY A 45 -20.87 -11.48 -3.31
C GLY A 45 -20.21 -12.70 -3.95
N LYS A 46 -18.94 -12.60 -4.33
CA LYS A 46 -18.18 -13.69 -4.97
C LYS A 46 -17.55 -14.67 -3.98
N GLY A 47 -17.66 -14.40 -2.68
CA GLY A 47 -17.09 -15.21 -1.62
C GLY A 47 -15.70 -14.79 -1.20
N GLU A 48 -15.08 -15.59 -0.35
CA GLU A 48 -13.76 -15.33 0.20
C GLU A 48 -12.68 -15.93 -0.71
N TYR A 49 -11.75 -15.09 -1.10
CA TYR A 49 -10.55 -15.48 -1.85
C TYR A 49 -9.31 -15.19 -1.01
N ASP A 50 -8.28 -16.00 -1.21
CA ASP A 50 -6.95 -15.82 -0.66
C ASP A 50 -5.94 -15.93 -1.80
N PHE A 51 -5.47 -14.80 -2.32
CA PHE A 51 -4.55 -14.74 -3.45
C PHE A 51 -3.09 -14.79 -2.99
N SER A 52 -2.26 -15.41 -3.81
CA SER A 52 -0.81 -15.45 -3.61
C SER A 52 -0.19 -14.09 -3.88
N GLU A 53 0.38 -13.49 -2.85
CA GLU A 53 1.22 -12.30 -3.01
C GLU A 53 2.51 -12.63 -3.75
N MET A 54 3.09 -13.78 -3.48
CA MET A 54 4.38 -14.18 -4.06
C MET A 54 4.32 -14.32 -5.58
N TYR A 55 3.17 -14.70 -6.14
CA TYR A 55 2.99 -14.74 -7.58
C TYR A 55 3.12 -13.36 -8.23
N ILE A 56 2.41 -12.37 -7.68
CA ILE A 56 2.47 -10.98 -8.17
C ILE A 56 3.84 -10.35 -7.88
N VAL A 57 4.40 -10.61 -6.71
CA VAL A 57 5.72 -10.12 -6.30
C VAL A 57 6.82 -10.62 -7.24
N HIS A 58 6.81 -11.91 -7.57
CA HIS A 58 7.79 -12.51 -8.48
C HIS A 58 7.81 -11.81 -9.84
N GLN A 59 6.63 -11.63 -10.44
CA GLN A 59 6.49 -10.96 -11.73
C GLN A 59 6.88 -9.48 -11.66
N THR A 60 6.48 -8.80 -10.59
CA THR A 60 6.74 -7.37 -10.42
C THR A 60 8.22 -7.09 -10.16
N TYR A 61 8.90 -7.93 -9.39
CA TYR A 61 10.36 -7.79 -9.19
C TYR A 61 11.11 -7.90 -10.52
N LEU A 62 10.73 -8.84 -11.38
CA LEU A 62 11.35 -8.98 -12.71
C LEU A 62 11.09 -7.76 -13.58
N ASP A 63 9.89 -7.22 -13.57
CA ASP A 63 9.55 -6.02 -14.34
C ASP A 63 10.30 -4.79 -13.83
N ARG A 64 10.45 -4.63 -12.50
CA ARG A 64 11.21 -3.51 -11.93
C ARG A 64 12.70 -3.62 -12.25
N ALA A 65 13.24 -4.83 -12.26
CA ALA A 65 14.61 -5.08 -12.73
C ALA A 65 14.78 -4.67 -14.20
N ASP A 66 13.82 -5.01 -15.05
CA ASP A 66 13.81 -4.61 -16.47
C ASP A 66 13.76 -3.08 -16.63
N ALA A 67 12.89 -2.41 -15.87
CA ALA A 67 12.80 -0.96 -15.85
C ALA A 67 14.13 -0.30 -15.40
N ALA A 68 14.76 -0.83 -14.37
CA ALA A 68 16.04 -0.34 -13.86
C ALA A 68 17.15 -0.47 -14.94
N VAL A 69 17.21 -1.60 -15.64
CA VAL A 69 18.19 -1.80 -16.71
C VAL A 69 17.91 -0.90 -17.91
N ARG A 70 16.66 -0.78 -18.35
CA ARG A 70 16.28 0.07 -19.49
C ARG A 70 16.56 1.54 -19.24
N THR A 71 16.46 2.00 -18.01
CA THR A 71 16.73 3.38 -17.60
C THR A 71 18.16 3.60 -17.08
N HIS A 72 19.04 2.65 -17.28
CA HIS A 72 20.44 2.70 -16.81
C HIS A 72 20.59 2.98 -15.31
N GLY A 73 19.62 2.51 -14.53
CA GLY A 73 19.59 2.65 -13.08
C GLY A 73 18.88 3.89 -12.54
N ASP A 74 18.28 4.72 -13.40
CA ASP A 74 17.49 5.88 -12.96
C ASP A 74 16.22 5.42 -12.23
N VAL A 75 15.54 4.39 -12.73
CA VAL A 75 14.55 3.67 -11.94
C VAL A 75 15.29 2.76 -10.97
N SER A 76 15.10 2.98 -9.67
CA SER A 76 15.72 2.15 -8.65
C SER A 76 15.12 0.73 -8.65
N PHE A 77 15.98 -0.26 -8.47
CA PHE A 77 15.53 -1.62 -8.20
C PHE A 77 15.38 -1.80 -6.68
N SER A 78 14.18 -2.14 -6.23
CA SER A 78 13.88 -2.37 -4.81
C SER A 78 12.67 -3.28 -4.67
N GLN A 79 12.34 -3.66 -3.43
CA GLN A 79 11.18 -4.49 -3.11
C GLN A 79 9.85 -3.70 -3.16
N GLY A 80 9.91 -2.38 -3.10
CA GLY A 80 8.75 -1.51 -3.11
C GLY A 80 7.97 -1.57 -4.42
N GLY A 81 6.73 -1.14 -4.35
CA GLY A 81 5.80 -1.05 -5.46
C GLY A 81 4.58 -0.25 -5.10
N SER A 82 3.60 -0.23 -5.99
CA SER A 82 2.36 0.49 -5.82
C SER A 82 1.14 -0.43 -6.00
N PHE A 83 -0.04 0.07 -5.65
CA PHE A 83 -1.28 -0.65 -5.94
C PHE A 83 -1.49 -0.85 -7.45
N TYR A 84 -0.97 0.07 -8.25
CA TYR A 84 -0.99 -0.07 -9.71
C TYR A 84 -0.26 -1.34 -10.17
N ASP A 85 0.81 -1.75 -9.48
CA ASP A 85 1.51 -3.01 -9.78
C ASP A 85 0.60 -4.23 -9.59
N VAL A 86 -0.29 -4.20 -8.60
CA VAL A 86 -1.28 -5.27 -8.39
C VAL A 86 -2.33 -5.26 -9.50
N ILE A 87 -2.89 -4.10 -9.82
CA ILE A 87 -3.90 -3.97 -10.90
C ILE A 87 -3.30 -4.36 -12.25
N TYR A 88 -2.11 -3.86 -12.55
CA TYR A 88 -1.36 -4.24 -13.74
C TYR A 88 -1.06 -5.73 -13.78
N GLY A 89 -0.60 -6.29 -12.65
CA GLY A 89 -0.25 -7.71 -12.52
C GLY A 89 -1.44 -8.63 -12.75
N MET A 90 -2.61 -8.33 -12.18
CA MET A 90 -3.84 -9.08 -12.43
C MET A 90 -4.17 -9.16 -13.92
N LYS A 91 -4.09 -8.04 -14.60
CA LYS A 91 -4.39 -7.93 -16.03
C LYS A 91 -3.35 -8.64 -16.88
N LYS A 92 -2.07 -8.45 -16.57
CA LYS A 92 -0.94 -8.95 -17.38
C LYS A 92 -0.61 -10.41 -17.11
N PHE A 93 -0.60 -10.83 -15.85
CA PHE A 93 -0.11 -12.13 -15.41
C PHE A 93 -1.22 -13.05 -14.89
N GLY A 94 -2.38 -12.52 -14.54
CA GLY A 94 -3.43 -13.25 -13.87
C GLY A 94 -3.23 -13.32 -12.36
N LEU A 95 -3.97 -14.22 -11.72
CA LEU A 95 -3.92 -14.45 -10.27
C LEU A 95 -3.76 -15.94 -9.97
N VAL A 96 -3.21 -16.23 -8.81
CA VAL A 96 -2.98 -17.58 -8.29
C VAL A 96 -3.45 -17.63 -6.83
N PRO A 97 -4.11 -18.71 -6.39
CA PRO A 97 -4.45 -18.88 -4.98
C PRO A 97 -3.20 -18.99 -4.10
N GLU A 98 -3.28 -18.53 -2.85
CA GLU A 98 -2.20 -18.64 -1.86
C GLU A 98 -1.68 -20.08 -1.72
N GLU A 99 -2.58 -21.06 -1.67
CA GLU A 99 -2.20 -22.46 -1.48
C GLU A 99 -1.31 -23.02 -2.60
N VAL A 100 -1.32 -22.40 -3.77
CA VAL A 100 -0.53 -22.82 -4.95
C VAL A 100 0.88 -22.23 -4.91
N MET A 101 1.05 -21.04 -4.35
CA MET A 101 2.36 -20.36 -4.26
C MET A 101 2.46 -19.57 -2.97
N ARG A 102 2.91 -20.26 -1.91
CA ARG A 102 3.03 -19.70 -0.55
C ARG A 102 4.39 -19.03 -0.34
N PRO A 103 4.47 -18.05 0.59
CA PRO A 103 5.75 -17.47 0.96
C PRO A 103 6.62 -18.45 1.74
N GLY A 104 7.93 -18.29 1.66
CA GLY A 104 8.89 -18.99 2.51
C GLY A 104 9.18 -20.45 2.17
N VAL A 105 8.43 -21.08 1.29
CA VAL A 105 8.51 -22.52 1.01
C VAL A 105 9.90 -22.94 0.56
N MET A 106 10.58 -22.15 -0.26
CA MET A 106 11.87 -22.51 -0.84
C MET A 106 13.02 -22.54 0.17
N TYR A 107 12.85 -21.91 1.34
CA TYR A 107 13.83 -21.91 2.43
C TYR A 107 13.27 -22.44 3.75
N GLY A 108 12.21 -23.26 3.66
CA GLY A 108 11.69 -24.00 4.82
C GLY A 108 10.97 -23.14 5.85
N ASP A 109 10.37 -22.04 5.43
CA ASP A 109 9.61 -21.14 6.30
C ASP A 109 8.14 -21.03 5.82
N THR A 110 7.31 -20.40 6.63
CA THR A 110 5.92 -20.04 6.31
C THR A 110 5.75 -18.55 6.06
N LEU A 111 6.77 -17.74 6.29
CA LEU A 111 6.79 -16.30 6.11
C LEU A 111 7.93 -15.88 5.19
N SER A 112 7.73 -14.73 4.53
CA SER A 112 8.73 -14.16 3.63
C SER A 112 9.96 -13.66 4.38
N ASN A 113 11.13 -13.88 3.79
CA ASN A 113 12.36 -13.19 4.12
C ASN A 113 13.11 -12.91 2.82
N HIS A 114 13.00 -11.67 2.33
CA HIS A 114 13.60 -11.25 1.06
C HIS A 114 14.95 -10.55 1.23
N THR A 115 15.55 -10.61 2.41
CA THR A 115 16.81 -9.92 2.70
C THR A 115 17.94 -10.43 1.81
N GLU A 116 18.16 -11.74 1.75
CA GLU A 116 19.20 -12.34 0.91
C GLU A 116 18.85 -12.22 -0.58
N LEU A 117 17.62 -12.52 -0.96
CA LEU A 117 17.14 -12.34 -2.34
C LEU A 117 17.44 -10.95 -2.86
N THR A 118 17.10 -9.91 -2.08
CA THR A 118 17.32 -8.52 -2.48
C THR A 118 18.81 -8.23 -2.64
N ALA A 119 19.65 -8.67 -1.70
CA ALA A 119 21.09 -8.45 -1.79
C ALA A 119 21.69 -9.06 -3.07
N VAL A 120 21.29 -10.28 -3.41
CA VAL A 120 21.74 -10.96 -4.64
C VAL A 120 21.18 -10.26 -5.88
N SER A 121 19.89 -9.98 -5.91
CA SER A 121 19.24 -9.34 -7.06
C SER A 121 19.74 -7.93 -7.31
N ASP A 122 19.92 -7.12 -6.27
CA ASP A 122 20.48 -5.77 -6.38
C ASP A 122 21.88 -5.78 -6.98
N ALA A 123 22.73 -6.72 -6.57
CA ALA A 123 24.09 -6.85 -7.11
C ALA A 123 24.07 -7.18 -8.59
N VAL A 124 23.20 -8.10 -9.02
CA VAL A 124 23.05 -8.48 -10.43
C VAL A 124 22.50 -7.31 -11.24
N VAL A 125 21.43 -6.68 -10.80
CA VAL A 125 20.82 -5.55 -11.51
C VAL A 125 21.80 -4.37 -11.61
N ALA A 126 22.50 -4.04 -10.54
CA ALA A 126 23.49 -2.96 -10.54
C ALA A 126 24.65 -3.24 -11.52
N ALA A 127 25.14 -4.49 -11.57
CA ALA A 127 26.18 -4.89 -12.50
C ALA A 127 25.77 -4.70 -13.97
N ILE A 128 24.51 -4.92 -14.28
CA ILE A 128 23.97 -4.74 -15.64
C ILE A 128 23.59 -3.29 -15.91
N ALA A 129 22.81 -2.66 -15.02
CA ALA A 129 22.25 -1.32 -15.25
C ALA A 129 23.32 -0.22 -15.23
N LYS A 130 24.31 -0.34 -14.33
CA LYS A 130 25.37 0.65 -14.11
C LYS A 130 26.74 0.18 -14.55
N GLY A 131 26.83 -1.03 -15.09
CA GLY A 131 28.05 -1.58 -15.64
C GLY A 131 28.51 -0.85 -16.90
N LYS A 132 29.83 -0.88 -17.14
CA LYS A 132 30.42 -0.29 -18.34
C LYS A 132 30.34 -1.23 -19.55
N LEU A 133 29.27 -2.01 -19.66
CA LEU A 133 29.02 -2.93 -20.75
C LEU A 133 28.52 -2.16 -21.97
N ARG A 134 29.16 -2.41 -23.10
CA ARG A 134 28.76 -1.75 -24.37
C ARG A 134 27.60 -2.43 -25.06
N LYS A 135 27.43 -3.72 -24.80
CA LYS A 135 26.35 -4.53 -25.39
C LYS A 135 26.03 -5.68 -24.45
N LEU A 136 24.74 -5.87 -24.19
CA LEU A 136 24.24 -7.02 -23.45
C LEU A 136 24.02 -8.21 -24.37
N GLN A 137 24.30 -9.40 -23.85
CA GLN A 137 24.11 -10.65 -24.60
C GLN A 137 22.64 -11.05 -24.64
N THR A 138 22.24 -11.62 -25.76
CA THR A 138 20.92 -12.20 -25.97
C THR A 138 21.01 -13.65 -26.43
N ASP A 139 19.94 -14.40 -26.25
CA ASP A 139 19.80 -15.73 -26.86
C ASP A 139 19.47 -15.62 -28.37
N ASN A 140 19.27 -16.78 -29.00
CA ASN A 140 18.94 -16.84 -30.44
C ASN A 140 17.57 -16.22 -30.80
N ASN A 141 16.71 -15.98 -29.79
CA ASN A 141 15.42 -15.33 -29.94
C ASN A 141 15.45 -13.86 -29.51
N HIS A 142 16.63 -13.30 -29.35
CA HIS A 142 16.89 -11.92 -28.94
C HIS A 142 16.42 -11.58 -27.51
N ASN A 143 16.21 -12.59 -26.66
CA ASN A 143 15.90 -12.36 -25.24
C ASN A 143 17.19 -12.09 -24.45
N PRO A 144 17.24 -11.03 -23.62
CA PRO A 144 18.40 -10.74 -22.80
C PRO A 144 18.74 -11.88 -21.84
N LEU A 145 20.00 -12.33 -21.83
CA LEU A 145 20.43 -13.43 -20.95
C LEU A 145 20.37 -13.06 -19.48
N TRP A 146 20.66 -11.79 -19.13
CA TRP A 146 20.57 -11.33 -17.74
C TRP A 146 19.15 -11.48 -17.16
N LYS A 147 18.11 -11.32 -17.99
CA LYS A 147 16.71 -11.51 -17.54
C LYS A 147 16.45 -12.96 -17.17
N LYS A 148 16.98 -13.90 -17.92
CA LYS A 148 16.89 -15.33 -17.59
C LYS A 148 17.66 -15.65 -16.31
N ALA A 149 18.84 -15.06 -16.12
CA ALA A 149 19.63 -15.24 -14.91
C ALA A 149 18.91 -14.75 -13.66
N ILE A 150 18.34 -13.52 -13.70
CA ILE A 150 17.62 -12.98 -12.56
C ILE A 150 16.30 -13.72 -12.30
N ALA A 151 15.60 -14.16 -13.35
CA ALA A 151 14.40 -14.98 -13.21
C ALA A 151 14.71 -16.31 -12.52
N ALA A 152 15.85 -16.96 -12.84
CA ALA A 152 16.30 -18.16 -12.18
C ALA A 152 16.62 -17.93 -10.70
N ILE A 153 17.25 -16.78 -10.38
CA ILE A 153 17.49 -16.38 -8.99
C ILE A 153 16.17 -16.24 -8.23
N HIS A 154 15.20 -15.54 -8.81
CA HIS A 154 13.88 -15.36 -8.19
C HIS A 154 13.14 -16.67 -8.02
N ASP A 155 13.23 -17.59 -8.97
CA ASP A 155 12.66 -18.94 -8.83
C ASP A 155 13.25 -19.71 -7.64
N ILE A 156 14.53 -19.54 -7.35
CA ILE A 156 15.21 -20.21 -6.22
C ILE A 156 14.64 -19.71 -4.88
N TYR A 157 14.38 -18.42 -4.75
CA TYR A 157 13.92 -17.84 -3.47
C TYR A 157 12.40 -17.79 -3.32
N LEU A 158 11.67 -17.60 -4.40
CA LEU A 158 10.20 -17.39 -4.38
C LEU A 158 9.41 -18.62 -4.84
N GLY A 159 10.08 -19.55 -5.50
CA GLY A 159 9.42 -20.62 -6.24
C GLY A 159 9.09 -20.22 -7.66
N LYS A 160 8.90 -21.20 -8.51
CA LYS A 160 8.53 -21.00 -9.92
C LYS A 160 7.05 -20.62 -10.03
N CYS A 161 6.74 -19.62 -10.83
CA CYS A 161 5.35 -19.26 -11.14
C CYS A 161 4.67 -20.42 -11.89
N PRO A 162 3.51 -20.90 -11.42
CA PRO A 162 2.80 -22.01 -12.09
C PRO A 162 2.18 -21.54 -13.41
N GLU A 163 2.27 -22.36 -14.42
CA GLU A 163 1.54 -22.16 -15.68
C GLU A 163 0.12 -22.71 -15.60
N LYS A 164 -0.08 -23.77 -14.82
CA LYS A 164 -1.37 -24.41 -14.54
C LYS A 164 -1.41 -24.87 -13.09
N PHE A 165 -2.60 -24.93 -12.53
CA PHE A 165 -2.82 -25.42 -11.17
C PHE A 165 -4.25 -25.92 -11.01
N THR A 166 -4.48 -26.75 -9.98
CA THR A 166 -5.82 -27.20 -9.59
C THR A 166 -6.27 -26.43 -8.35
N TYR A 167 -7.46 -25.89 -8.39
CA TYR A 167 -8.09 -25.20 -7.27
C TYR A 167 -9.54 -25.64 -7.16
N LYS A 168 -9.94 -26.10 -5.95
CA LYS A 168 -11.28 -26.63 -5.68
C LYS A 168 -11.76 -27.64 -6.76
N GLY A 169 -10.86 -28.54 -7.13
CA GLY A 169 -11.14 -29.63 -8.09
C GLY A 169 -11.17 -29.22 -9.55
N LYS A 170 -10.89 -27.97 -9.89
CA LYS A 170 -10.86 -27.48 -11.27
C LYS A 170 -9.47 -27.03 -11.66
N GLU A 171 -9.07 -27.33 -12.91
CA GLU A 171 -7.82 -26.86 -13.49
C GLU A 171 -7.96 -25.43 -14.02
N TYR A 172 -6.98 -24.59 -13.70
CA TYR A 172 -6.88 -23.21 -14.15
C TYR A 172 -5.48 -22.90 -14.67
N THR A 173 -5.41 -21.90 -15.55
CA THR A 173 -4.23 -21.07 -15.71
C THR A 173 -4.36 -19.82 -14.82
N PRO A 174 -3.28 -19.08 -14.54
CA PRO A 174 -3.41 -17.79 -13.83
C PRO A 174 -4.42 -16.83 -14.47
N HIS A 175 -4.44 -16.75 -15.78
CA HIS A 175 -5.42 -15.93 -16.52
C HIS A 175 -6.85 -16.44 -16.39
N SER A 176 -7.09 -17.73 -16.56
CA SER A 176 -8.45 -18.28 -16.44
C SER A 176 -8.97 -18.19 -15.00
N PHE A 177 -8.10 -18.29 -14.00
CA PHE A 177 -8.49 -18.09 -12.61
C PHE A 177 -8.88 -16.64 -12.34
N PHE A 178 -8.07 -15.68 -12.81
CA PHE A 178 -8.41 -14.27 -12.74
C PHE A 178 -9.76 -13.98 -13.43
N GLU A 179 -9.97 -14.46 -14.64
CA GLU A 179 -11.23 -14.28 -15.38
C GLU A 179 -12.43 -14.86 -14.61
N SER A 180 -12.26 -16.00 -13.94
CA SER A 180 -13.32 -16.65 -13.15
C SER A 180 -13.81 -15.78 -11.97
N THR A 181 -13.01 -14.83 -11.50
CA THR A 181 -13.41 -13.91 -10.41
C THR A 181 -14.42 -12.87 -10.84
N GLY A 182 -14.50 -12.55 -12.12
CA GLY A 182 -15.33 -11.48 -12.65
C GLY A 182 -14.81 -10.07 -12.39
N LEU A 183 -13.58 -9.94 -11.88
CA LEU A 183 -12.94 -8.64 -11.68
C LEU A 183 -12.63 -7.95 -13.01
N ASN A 184 -12.86 -6.64 -13.06
CA ASN A 184 -12.46 -5.80 -14.19
C ASN A 184 -11.42 -4.78 -13.72
N PRO A 185 -10.15 -4.88 -14.12
CA PRO A 185 -9.11 -3.95 -13.71
C PRO A 185 -9.40 -2.49 -14.05
N ASN A 186 -10.21 -2.25 -15.08
CA ASN A 186 -10.58 -0.88 -15.51
C ASN A 186 -11.58 -0.21 -14.54
N ASP A 187 -12.13 -0.95 -13.58
CA ASP A 187 -13.00 -0.38 -12.55
C ASP A 187 -12.22 0.35 -11.46
N TYR A 188 -10.90 0.20 -11.41
CA TYR A 188 -10.07 0.71 -10.32
C TYR A 188 -9.27 1.91 -10.76
N ILE A 189 -9.32 2.97 -9.95
CA ILE A 189 -8.66 4.24 -10.22
C ILE A 189 -7.83 4.66 -9.02
N SER A 190 -6.73 5.37 -9.29
CA SER A 190 -5.91 6.01 -8.27
C SER A 190 -6.26 7.47 -8.12
N LEU A 191 -6.29 7.96 -6.88
CA LEU A 191 -6.59 9.35 -6.52
C LEU A 191 -5.53 9.89 -5.58
N THR A 192 -5.27 11.18 -5.66
CA THR A 192 -4.36 11.92 -4.78
C THR A 192 -4.81 13.36 -4.63
N SER A 193 -4.08 14.15 -3.84
CA SER A 193 -4.40 15.57 -3.60
C SER A 193 -3.13 16.39 -3.41
N TYR A 194 -2.67 17.05 -4.47
CA TYR A 194 -1.49 17.93 -4.45
C TYR A 194 -1.67 19.12 -5.37
N THR A 195 -1.05 20.26 -5.02
CA THR A 195 -1.24 21.53 -5.74
C THR A 195 -0.26 21.78 -6.87
N HIS A 196 0.80 20.96 -7.01
CA HIS A 196 1.82 21.17 -8.04
C HIS A 196 1.40 20.66 -9.43
N HIS A 197 0.20 20.06 -9.53
CA HIS A 197 -0.46 19.72 -10.78
C HIS A 197 -1.91 20.20 -10.74
N PRO A 198 -2.57 20.39 -11.89
CA PRO A 198 -3.97 20.83 -11.93
C PRO A 198 -4.91 19.85 -11.22
N PHE A 199 -5.87 20.39 -10.50
CA PHE A 199 -6.98 19.58 -9.97
C PHE A 199 -7.89 19.07 -11.09
N TYR A 200 -8.54 17.95 -10.83
CA TYR A 200 -9.49 17.27 -11.73
C TYR A 200 -8.88 16.67 -13.00
N GLU A 201 -7.56 16.59 -13.04
CA GLU A 201 -6.80 15.96 -14.12
C GLU A 201 -5.91 14.84 -13.56
N PRO A 202 -5.62 13.80 -14.35
CA PRO A 202 -4.66 12.80 -13.95
C PRO A 202 -3.22 13.27 -14.13
N PHE A 203 -2.33 12.81 -13.27
CA PHE A 203 -0.89 13.00 -13.42
C PHE A 203 -0.14 11.81 -12.85
N VAL A 204 1.11 11.66 -13.25
CA VAL A 204 2.02 10.65 -12.69
C VAL A 204 2.54 11.18 -11.36
N LEU A 205 2.06 10.60 -10.25
CA LEU A 205 2.51 11.00 -8.91
C LEU A 205 4.00 10.65 -8.74
N GLU A 206 4.79 11.66 -8.43
CA GLU A 206 6.24 11.59 -8.30
C GLU A 206 6.61 11.03 -6.92
N ILE A 207 6.62 9.71 -6.82
CA ILE A 207 7.10 8.92 -5.68
C ILE A 207 7.92 7.75 -6.21
N GLN A 208 8.91 7.30 -5.43
CA GLN A 208 9.89 6.30 -5.88
C GLN A 208 9.24 4.98 -6.31
N ASP A 209 8.21 4.54 -5.61
CA ASP A 209 7.58 3.25 -5.87
C ASP A 209 6.53 3.29 -6.99
N ASN A 210 6.26 4.47 -7.54
CA ASN A 210 5.46 4.61 -8.77
C ASN A 210 6.34 4.49 -10.04
N TRP A 211 7.14 3.46 -10.08
CA TRP A 211 8.16 3.23 -11.12
C TRP A 211 7.57 2.81 -12.49
N ARG A 212 6.31 2.39 -12.54
CA ARG A 212 5.55 2.17 -13.81
C ARG A 212 4.91 3.45 -14.33
N TRP A 213 5.07 4.57 -13.61
CA TRP A 213 4.50 5.86 -13.97
C TRP A 213 2.97 5.84 -14.09
N GLY A 214 2.33 5.13 -13.17
CA GLY A 214 0.88 5.10 -13.09
C GLY A 214 0.30 6.46 -12.76
N GLN A 215 -0.86 6.78 -13.34
CA GLN A 215 -1.51 8.06 -13.15
C GLN A 215 -2.51 8.01 -11.99
N SER A 216 -2.62 9.15 -11.29
CA SER A 216 -3.62 9.39 -10.26
C SER A 216 -4.43 10.63 -10.61
N TYR A 217 -5.75 10.57 -10.43
CA TYR A 217 -6.60 11.75 -10.51
C TYR A 217 -6.36 12.65 -9.31
N ASN A 218 -6.28 13.94 -9.55
CA ASN A 218 -5.95 14.94 -8.54
C ASN A 218 -7.20 15.69 -8.07
N LEU A 219 -7.45 15.69 -6.77
CA LEU A 219 -8.59 16.37 -6.16
C LEU A 219 -8.13 17.37 -5.10
N PRO A 220 -8.85 18.49 -4.91
CA PRO A 220 -8.70 19.27 -3.70
C PRO A 220 -8.90 18.42 -2.46
N ILE A 221 -8.22 18.76 -1.36
CA ILE A 221 -8.14 17.88 -0.17
C ILE A 221 -9.53 17.57 0.43
N ASP A 222 -10.44 18.52 0.46
CA ASP A 222 -11.76 18.28 1.03
C ASP A 222 -12.60 17.31 0.19
N GLU A 223 -12.53 17.43 -1.13
CA GLU A 223 -13.17 16.47 -2.04
C GLU A 223 -12.49 15.10 -1.99
N PHE A 224 -11.16 15.07 -1.85
CA PHE A 224 -10.41 13.84 -1.65
C PHE A 224 -10.90 13.09 -0.40
N MET A 225 -11.08 13.80 0.71
CA MET A 225 -11.60 13.20 1.95
C MET A 225 -13.07 12.74 1.81
N GLN A 226 -13.88 13.41 1.00
CA GLN A 226 -15.25 12.95 0.72
C GLN A 226 -15.26 11.58 0.02
N VAL A 227 -14.25 11.27 -0.81
CA VAL A 227 -14.15 9.96 -1.46
C VAL A 227 -13.98 8.86 -0.42
N PHE A 228 -13.18 9.05 0.61
CA PHE A 228 -13.02 8.08 1.71
C PHE A 228 -14.34 7.74 2.37
N ASP A 229 -15.06 8.75 2.80
CA ASP A 229 -16.34 8.56 3.50
C ASP A 229 -17.41 7.94 2.60
N ASN A 230 -17.49 8.40 1.36
CA ASN A 230 -18.46 7.87 0.40
C ASN A 230 -18.16 6.40 0.06
N ALA A 231 -16.90 6.06 -0.15
CA ALA A 231 -16.49 4.68 -0.43
C ALA A 231 -16.92 3.75 0.70
N ILE A 232 -16.51 4.03 1.93
CA ILE A 232 -16.80 3.17 3.08
C ILE A 232 -18.30 3.07 3.35
N ASN A 233 -19.02 4.19 3.31
CA ASN A 233 -20.46 4.20 3.58
C ASN A 233 -21.27 3.45 2.52
N ASN A 234 -20.73 3.26 1.32
CA ASN A 234 -21.36 2.49 0.25
C ASN A 234 -20.77 1.08 0.08
N GLY A 235 -20.01 0.60 1.05
CA GLY A 235 -19.51 -0.78 1.09
C GLY A 235 -18.19 -1.02 0.35
N TYR A 236 -17.52 0.01 -0.17
CA TYR A 236 -16.29 -0.12 -0.93
C TYR A 236 -15.06 -0.05 -0.03
N PRO A 237 -14.07 -0.94 -0.21
CA PRO A 237 -12.77 -0.81 0.44
C PRO A 237 -11.92 0.27 -0.23
N ILE A 238 -10.85 0.68 0.46
CA ILE A 238 -9.89 1.66 -0.03
C ILE A 238 -8.48 1.09 0.14
N ALA A 239 -7.72 0.97 -0.96
CA ALA A 239 -6.29 0.73 -0.86
C ALA A 239 -5.60 2.06 -0.52
N TRP A 240 -4.88 2.11 0.58
CA TRP A 240 -4.39 3.33 1.20
C TRP A 240 -2.87 3.35 1.27
N GLY A 241 -2.25 4.23 0.48
CA GLY A 241 -0.81 4.51 0.52
C GLY A 241 -0.51 5.68 1.43
N SER A 242 0.36 5.49 2.42
CA SER A 242 0.60 6.47 3.47
C SER A 242 2.05 6.53 3.92
N ASP A 243 2.42 7.69 4.45
CA ASP A 243 3.55 7.84 5.35
C ASP A 243 3.21 7.18 6.70
N VAL A 244 4.11 6.35 7.21
CA VAL A 244 4.01 5.74 8.55
C VAL A 244 5.24 6.03 9.41
N SER A 245 6.17 6.85 8.93
CA SER A 245 7.36 7.27 9.67
C SER A 245 7.10 8.43 10.64
N GLU A 246 5.86 8.55 11.07
CA GLU A 246 5.37 9.57 12.00
C GLU A 246 5.32 9.04 13.43
N GLN A 247 5.60 9.89 14.41
CA GLN A 247 5.48 9.52 15.83
C GLN A 247 4.05 9.09 16.20
N GLY A 248 3.05 9.67 15.53
CA GLY A 248 1.65 9.35 15.75
C GLY A 248 1.23 8.00 15.20
N PHE A 249 2.02 7.40 14.29
CA PHE A 249 1.78 6.04 13.84
C PHE A 249 2.40 5.06 14.86
N THR A 250 1.57 4.54 15.75
CA THR A 250 2.02 3.71 16.87
C THR A 250 2.02 2.23 16.53
N ARG A 251 2.81 1.45 17.25
CA ARG A 251 2.80 -0.02 17.12
C ARG A 251 1.59 -0.66 17.79
N ASP A 252 0.91 0.07 18.66
CA ASP A 252 -0.27 -0.42 19.38
C ASP A 252 -1.55 -0.43 18.54
N GLY A 253 -1.51 0.13 17.34
CA GLY A 253 -2.63 0.08 16.42
C GLY A 253 -3.43 1.38 16.33
N VAL A 254 -2.83 2.51 16.66
CA VAL A 254 -3.44 3.84 16.52
C VAL A 254 -2.52 4.72 15.69
N ALA A 255 -3.08 5.44 14.71
CA ALA A 255 -2.39 6.47 13.95
C ALA A 255 -3.09 7.81 14.16
N VAL A 256 -2.41 8.75 14.77
CA VAL A 256 -2.93 10.09 15.11
C VAL A 256 -1.95 11.17 14.67
N MET A 257 -2.45 12.38 14.52
CA MET A 257 -1.66 13.55 14.14
C MET A 257 -1.70 14.59 15.27
N PRO A 258 -0.79 14.49 16.27
CA PRO A 258 -0.79 15.43 17.39
C PRO A 258 -0.62 16.88 16.92
N ASP A 259 -1.33 17.79 17.57
CA ASP A 259 -1.21 19.22 17.32
C ASP A 259 0.03 19.76 18.03
N THR A 260 1.15 19.81 17.29
CA THR A 260 2.44 20.26 17.83
C THR A 260 2.50 21.76 18.07
N GLU A 261 1.62 22.57 17.50
CA GLU A 261 1.54 24.00 17.76
C GLU A 261 1.12 24.26 19.21
N LYS A 262 0.22 23.45 19.75
CA LYS A 262 -0.17 23.53 21.17
C LYS A 262 0.96 23.14 22.12
N VAL A 263 1.92 22.34 21.65
CA VAL A 263 3.14 21.99 22.41
C VAL A 263 4.13 23.17 22.42
N GLN A 264 4.11 24.01 21.38
CA GLN A 264 4.97 25.21 21.32
C GLN A 264 4.54 26.30 22.29
N GLU A 265 3.32 26.24 22.82
CA GLU A 265 2.86 27.12 23.89
C GLU A 265 3.49 26.80 25.25
N LEU A 266 4.16 25.65 25.37
CA LEU A 266 4.91 25.30 26.57
C LEU A 266 6.15 26.22 26.75
N SER A 267 6.56 26.42 27.98
CA SER A 267 7.79 27.14 28.25
C SER A 267 8.99 26.48 27.57
N GLY A 268 10.03 27.24 27.25
CA GLY A 268 11.20 26.71 26.55
C GLY A 268 11.86 25.52 27.28
N SER A 269 11.81 25.46 28.59
CA SER A 269 12.29 24.30 29.36
C SER A 269 11.38 23.09 29.25
N ASP A 270 10.07 23.31 29.26
CA ASP A 270 9.09 22.24 29.12
C ASP A 270 9.12 21.65 27.72
N MET A 271 9.26 22.50 26.70
CA MET A 271 9.43 22.07 25.32
C MET A 271 10.71 21.26 25.12
N ALA A 272 11.83 21.71 25.69
CA ALA A 272 13.11 21.01 25.62
C ALA A 272 13.03 19.62 26.32
N HIS A 273 12.32 19.55 27.44
CA HIS A 273 12.08 18.30 28.14
C HIS A 273 11.20 17.37 27.28
N TRP A 274 10.10 17.89 26.76
CA TRP A 274 9.16 17.13 25.91
C TRP A 274 9.84 16.58 24.65
N LEU A 275 10.67 17.36 23.97
CA LEU A 275 11.42 16.91 22.79
C LEU A 275 12.41 15.78 23.08
N LYS A 276 12.95 15.73 24.30
CA LYS A 276 13.88 14.68 24.74
C LYS A 276 13.17 13.40 25.21
N MET A 277 11.88 13.47 25.49
CA MET A 277 11.11 12.30 25.91
C MET A 277 11.01 11.28 24.79
N LYS A 278 11.08 10.00 25.13
CA LYS A 278 10.78 8.93 24.18
C LYS A 278 9.30 8.95 23.81
N PRO A 279 8.93 8.41 22.63
CA PRO A 279 7.51 8.35 22.22
C PRO A 279 6.59 7.74 23.26
N GLU A 280 7.05 6.73 24.00
CA GLU A 280 6.28 6.07 25.06
C GLU A 280 6.04 6.99 26.26
N GLU A 281 6.94 7.94 26.50
CA GLU A 281 6.88 8.90 27.61
C GLU A 281 5.98 10.10 27.27
N LYS A 282 5.81 10.40 25.99
CA LYS A 282 5.07 11.58 25.54
C LYS A 282 3.56 11.49 25.74
N LYS A 283 3.01 10.34 26.09
CA LYS A 283 1.58 10.07 26.37
C LYS A 283 0.55 10.66 25.36
N LEU A 284 1.05 11.32 24.29
CA LEU A 284 0.22 11.97 23.29
C LEU A 284 -0.53 10.98 22.40
N ASN A 285 -0.02 9.75 22.32
CA ASN A 285 -0.54 8.71 21.43
C ASN A 285 -1.21 7.57 22.20
N THR A 286 -1.48 7.75 23.50
CA THR A 286 -2.08 6.72 24.37
C THR A 286 -3.56 6.98 24.68
N LYS A 287 -4.04 8.19 24.44
CA LYS A 287 -5.43 8.60 24.64
C LYS A 287 -5.78 9.73 23.67
N PRO A 288 -7.07 10.03 23.43
CA PRO A 288 -7.47 11.15 22.58
C PRO A 288 -6.82 12.47 23.03
N GLN A 289 -6.24 13.17 22.06
CA GLN A 289 -5.60 14.48 22.21
C GLN A 289 -6.03 15.36 21.05
N PRO A 290 -5.89 16.70 21.17
CA PRO A 290 -6.08 17.59 20.04
C PRO A 290 -5.18 17.19 18.86
N GLN A 291 -5.74 17.16 17.65
CA GLN A 291 -5.03 16.77 16.46
C GLN A 291 -4.93 17.93 15.46
N LYS A 292 -3.84 17.93 14.71
CA LYS A 292 -3.60 18.90 13.63
C LYS A 292 -4.51 18.56 12.45
N TRP A 293 -5.38 19.49 12.09
CA TRP A 293 -6.16 19.45 10.86
C TRP A 293 -5.46 20.30 9.80
N CYS A 294 -4.70 19.65 8.90
CA CYS A 294 -3.87 20.36 7.94
C CYS A 294 -4.70 21.09 6.87
N THR A 295 -4.14 22.20 6.38
CA THR A 295 -4.60 22.84 5.15
C THR A 295 -4.05 22.09 3.93
N GLN A 296 -4.58 22.42 2.73
CA GLN A 296 -4.03 21.92 1.47
C GLN A 296 -2.55 22.29 1.32
N GLU A 297 -2.19 23.50 1.71
CA GLU A 297 -0.85 24.07 1.61
C GLU A 297 0.13 23.38 2.57
N GLU A 298 -0.29 23.12 3.79
CA GLU A 298 0.52 22.39 4.77
C GLU A 298 0.80 20.95 4.32
N ARG A 299 -0.21 20.29 3.75
CA ARG A 299 -0.06 18.96 3.15
C ARG A 299 0.93 18.98 1.98
N GLN A 300 0.85 20.00 1.11
CA GLN A 300 1.76 20.17 -0.03
C GLN A 300 3.19 20.40 0.43
N GLU A 301 3.38 21.31 1.41
CA GLU A 301 4.71 21.62 1.96
C GLU A 301 5.38 20.35 2.53
N ALA A 302 4.64 19.54 3.27
CA ALA A 302 5.18 18.32 3.85
C ALA A 302 5.61 17.29 2.78
N TYR A 303 4.90 17.21 1.67
CA TYR A 303 5.31 16.41 0.51
C TYR A 303 6.56 16.97 -0.16
N ASP A 304 6.58 18.28 -0.42
CA ASP A 304 7.68 18.95 -1.11
C ASP A 304 8.99 18.93 -0.33
N ASN A 305 8.94 18.97 0.99
CA ASN A 305 10.12 19.02 1.87
C ASN A 305 10.51 17.66 2.50
N TRP A 306 9.84 16.56 2.07
CA TRP A 306 10.10 15.19 2.54
C TRP A 306 9.70 14.90 4.00
N GLU A 307 8.88 15.72 4.62
CA GLU A 307 8.24 15.39 5.89
C GLU A 307 7.20 14.27 5.72
N THR A 308 6.58 14.21 4.55
CA THR A 308 5.67 13.12 4.17
C THR A 308 6.33 12.28 3.08
N THR A 309 6.48 10.98 3.34
CA THR A 309 7.16 10.05 2.44
C THR A 309 6.28 8.86 2.10
N ASP A 310 6.55 8.24 0.96
CA ASP A 310 5.85 7.03 0.50
C ASP A 310 6.44 5.79 1.19
N ASP A 311 5.82 5.37 2.29
CA ASP A 311 6.41 4.36 3.16
C ASP A 311 5.66 3.02 3.12
N HIS A 312 4.32 3.03 3.07
CA HIS A 312 3.53 1.83 3.37
C HIS A 312 2.16 1.84 2.70
N GLY A 313 1.70 0.66 2.33
CA GLY A 313 0.34 0.44 1.83
C GLY A 313 -0.47 -0.40 2.81
N MET A 314 -1.73 -0.02 3.01
CA MET A 314 -2.70 -0.68 3.89
C MET A 314 -4.09 -0.65 3.27
N LEU A 315 -5.05 -1.27 3.94
CA LEU A 315 -6.45 -1.30 3.53
C LEU A 315 -7.31 -0.54 4.54
N ILE A 316 -8.10 0.43 4.07
CA ILE A 316 -9.17 1.04 4.86
C ILE A 316 -10.48 0.31 4.56
N TYR A 317 -11.18 -0.13 5.60
CA TYR A 317 -12.40 -0.93 5.46
C TYR A 317 -13.57 -0.48 6.34
N GLY A 318 -13.37 0.53 7.19
CA GLY A 318 -14.42 0.97 8.10
C GLY A 318 -14.23 2.37 8.63
N ILE A 319 -15.22 2.84 9.37
CA ILE A 319 -15.24 4.12 10.08
C ILE A 319 -15.58 3.85 11.53
N ALA A 320 -14.88 4.51 12.45
CA ALA A 320 -15.09 4.45 13.88
C ALA A 320 -14.98 5.84 14.52
N LYS A 321 -15.39 5.94 15.76
CA LYS A 321 -15.21 7.14 16.60
C LYS A 321 -14.54 6.76 17.90
N ASP A 322 -13.68 7.65 18.43
CA ASP A 322 -13.18 7.52 19.78
C ASP A 322 -14.23 8.00 20.82
N GLN A 323 -13.90 7.90 22.10
CA GLN A 323 -14.81 8.30 23.19
C GLN A 323 -15.12 9.80 23.22
N GLU A 324 -14.35 10.62 22.52
CA GLU A 324 -14.58 12.07 22.39
C GLU A 324 -15.31 12.44 21.09
N GLY A 325 -15.69 11.44 20.30
CA GLY A 325 -16.44 11.61 19.06
C GLY A 325 -15.59 11.98 17.84
N ASN A 326 -14.25 11.85 17.91
CA ASN A 326 -13.39 12.08 16.78
C ASN A 326 -13.46 10.90 15.79
N ASP A 327 -13.38 11.23 14.50
CA ASP A 327 -13.50 10.26 13.42
C ASP A 327 -12.17 9.55 13.11
N TYR A 328 -12.28 8.24 12.90
CA TYR A 328 -11.18 7.34 12.53
C TYR A 328 -11.60 6.44 11.38
N TYR A 329 -10.61 6.03 10.59
CA TYR A 329 -10.77 4.93 9.64
C TYR A 329 -10.22 3.64 10.25
N MET A 330 -10.93 2.55 10.02
CA MET A 330 -10.50 1.21 10.42
C MET A 330 -9.61 0.65 9.33
N VAL A 331 -8.42 0.17 9.72
CA VAL A 331 -7.33 -0.18 8.82
C VAL A 331 -6.91 -1.63 9.06
N LYS A 332 -6.76 -2.39 7.97
CA LYS A 332 -6.11 -3.69 7.97
C LYS A 332 -4.66 -3.51 7.54
N ASN A 333 -3.73 -3.87 8.44
CA ASN A 333 -2.30 -3.88 8.15
C ASN A 333 -1.85 -5.30 7.76
N SER A 334 -0.59 -5.46 7.39
CA SER A 334 0.01 -6.72 6.94
C SER A 334 1.25 -7.11 7.78
N TRP A 335 1.21 -6.82 9.08
CA TRP A 335 2.28 -7.14 10.03
C TRP A 335 1.89 -8.27 11.00
N GLY A 336 1.01 -9.16 10.58
CA GLY A 336 0.49 -10.21 11.44
C GLY A 336 -0.48 -9.66 12.50
N LYS A 337 -0.88 -10.52 13.42
CA LYS A 337 -1.80 -10.17 14.50
C LYS A 337 -1.11 -9.51 15.69
N ALA A 338 -0.17 -8.62 15.41
CA ALA A 338 0.52 -7.84 16.43
C ALA A 338 -0.31 -6.63 16.87
N GLY A 339 0.04 -6.06 18.04
CA GLY A 339 -0.61 -4.87 18.60
C GLY A 339 -1.90 -5.16 19.34
N LYS A 340 -2.54 -4.10 19.80
CA LYS A 340 -3.71 -4.14 20.66
C LYS A 340 -4.99 -4.67 19.97
N TYR A 341 -5.04 -4.53 18.63
CA TYR A 341 -6.24 -4.83 17.83
C TYR A 341 -6.00 -5.97 16.82
N ASP A 342 -5.16 -6.95 17.18
CA ASP A 342 -4.91 -8.16 16.38
C ASP A 342 -4.51 -7.86 14.91
N GLY A 343 -3.61 -6.88 14.72
CA GLY A 343 -3.10 -6.49 13.40
C GLY A 343 -3.94 -5.47 12.67
N LEU A 344 -4.98 -4.94 13.29
CA LEU A 344 -5.79 -3.84 12.80
C LEU A 344 -5.34 -2.52 13.42
N TRP A 345 -5.62 -1.41 12.73
CA TRP A 345 -5.31 -0.05 13.16
C TRP A 345 -6.54 0.83 13.09
N TYR A 346 -6.51 1.89 13.89
CA TYR A 346 -7.43 3.01 13.79
C TYR A 346 -6.62 4.25 13.43
N ALA A 347 -6.82 4.77 12.22
CA ALA A 347 -6.16 5.98 11.74
C ALA A 347 -7.12 7.16 11.81
N SER A 348 -6.75 8.20 12.54
CA SER A 348 -7.59 9.39 12.63
C SER A 348 -7.78 10.05 11.28
N LYS A 349 -8.92 10.70 11.09
CA LYS A 349 -9.19 11.45 9.87
C LYS A 349 -8.15 12.56 9.64
N ALA A 350 -7.65 13.17 10.71
CA ALA A 350 -6.58 14.16 10.67
C ALA A 350 -5.26 13.57 10.13
N PHE A 351 -4.89 12.36 10.57
CA PHE A 351 -3.71 11.64 10.05
C PHE A 351 -3.86 11.32 8.57
N VAL A 352 -4.97 10.73 8.18
CA VAL A 352 -5.26 10.32 6.80
C VAL A 352 -5.26 11.54 5.87
N ARG A 353 -5.87 12.64 6.28
CA ARG A 353 -5.86 13.91 5.54
C ARG A 353 -4.45 14.43 5.27
N TYR A 354 -3.56 14.31 6.24
CA TYR A 354 -2.22 14.87 6.17
C TYR A 354 -1.23 13.94 5.46
N LYS A 355 -1.27 12.64 5.74
CA LYS A 355 -0.20 11.70 5.43
C LYS A 355 -0.49 10.70 4.31
N THR A 356 -1.67 10.77 3.71
CA THR A 356 -1.99 9.92 2.56
C THR A 356 -1.21 10.37 1.32
N MET A 357 -0.55 9.43 0.65
CA MET A 357 0.09 9.66 -0.64
C MET A 357 -0.93 9.54 -1.76
N ASN A 358 -1.55 8.37 -1.87
CA ASN A 358 -2.60 8.08 -2.82
C ASN A 358 -3.53 6.98 -2.31
N ILE A 359 -4.65 6.82 -2.97
CA ILE A 359 -5.56 5.70 -2.74
C ILE A 359 -5.94 5.06 -4.07
N VAL A 360 -6.37 3.80 -4.01
CA VAL A 360 -7.07 3.13 -5.11
C VAL A 360 -8.47 2.74 -4.62
N VAL A 361 -9.46 3.03 -5.43
CA VAL A 361 -10.86 2.69 -5.17
C VAL A 361 -11.51 2.20 -6.47
N ASN A 362 -12.63 1.50 -6.31
CA ASN A 362 -13.55 1.29 -7.42
C ASN A 362 -14.11 2.64 -7.88
N LYS A 363 -14.16 2.88 -9.18
CA LYS A 363 -14.69 4.15 -9.74
C LYS A 363 -16.10 4.48 -9.26
N ASN A 364 -16.91 3.45 -8.97
CA ASN A 364 -18.26 3.62 -8.45
C ASN A 364 -18.31 4.04 -6.97
N ALA A 365 -17.16 4.03 -6.27
CA ALA A 365 -17.05 4.56 -4.93
C ALA A 365 -16.98 6.09 -4.87
N LEU A 366 -16.81 6.75 -6.01
CA LEU A 366 -16.77 8.21 -6.09
C LEU A 366 -18.17 8.81 -5.86
N PRO A 367 -18.27 9.92 -5.13
CA PRO A 367 -19.47 10.77 -5.18
C PRO A 367 -19.75 11.17 -6.63
N LYS A 368 -21.02 11.19 -7.03
CA LYS A 368 -21.42 11.46 -8.42
C LYS A 368 -20.88 12.79 -8.97
N GLU A 369 -20.90 13.82 -8.15
CA GLU A 369 -20.39 15.15 -8.54
C GLU A 369 -18.87 15.13 -8.78
N ILE A 370 -18.13 14.39 -7.99
CA ILE A 370 -16.67 14.24 -8.15
C ILE A 370 -16.37 13.41 -9.41
N ALA A 371 -17.08 12.31 -9.62
CA ALA A 371 -16.93 11.50 -10.84
C ALA A 371 -17.17 12.35 -12.10
N LYS A 372 -18.18 13.21 -12.08
CA LYS A 372 -18.49 14.12 -13.18
C LYS A 372 -17.34 15.10 -13.45
N LYS A 373 -16.78 15.71 -12.40
CA LYS A 373 -15.64 16.64 -12.51
C LYS A 373 -14.40 15.97 -13.09
N LEU A 374 -14.21 14.68 -12.81
CA LEU A 374 -13.08 13.88 -13.32
C LEU A 374 -13.35 13.28 -14.71
N GLY A 375 -14.56 13.42 -15.25
CA GLY A 375 -14.93 12.80 -16.53
C GLY A 375 -15.03 11.28 -16.46
N ILE A 376 -15.28 10.72 -15.29
CA ILE A 376 -15.43 9.28 -15.07
C ILE A 376 -16.91 8.91 -15.16
N LYS A 377 -17.21 7.87 -15.97
CA LYS A 377 -18.57 7.36 -16.17
C LYS A 377 -18.81 6.11 -15.32
#